data_6fca15c60a49bdeef2f8f17b9945b53c
#
_entry.id   6fca15c60a49bdeef2f8f17b9945b53c
#
_cell.length_a   1.000
_cell.length_b   1.000
_cell.length_c   1.000
_cell.angle_alpha   90.00
_cell.angle_beta   90.00
_cell.angle_gamma   90.00
#
_symmetry.space_group_name_H-M   'P 1'
#
loop_
_entity.id
_entity.type
_entity.pdbx_description
1 polymer ?
#
loop_
_entity_poly.entity_id
_entity_poly.type
_entity_poly.pdbx_seq_one_letter_code
_entity_poly.pdbx_strand_id
1 'polypeptide(L)'
;MRDGEVHAVGRHDIEVGLPGRLEYQRAVAWQEALVARRLAGGPDALLLLEHPPVYTLGRGADGRHLRRAAGGVVPVVATRRGGQVTYHGPGQLVGYPILGLHDLRPDIRWYVRTLEEVLLGSLAELGIDAGRRPGLPGVWVGERKIASIGVAVRRWVTWHGFALNVGPDLGGFDAITPCGIDGVRMTSVAGEGGPGSVAEVLPGVLDRFMVTFGYPGWYTLSVDQVAPEQCP
;
A
#
# COMPACT_ATOMS: atom_id res chain seq x y z
N MET A 1 -42.78 -1.78 -6.11
CA MET A 1 -41.35 -2.06 -5.92
C MET A 1 -40.69 -0.71 -5.75
N ARG A 2 -40.21 -0.40 -4.56
CA ARG A 2 -39.58 0.90 -4.27
C ARG A 2 -38.09 0.69 -4.32
N ASP A 3 -37.44 1.34 -5.29
CA ASP A 3 -35.99 1.37 -5.42
C ASP A 3 -35.40 1.98 -4.15
N GLY A 4 -34.57 1.19 -3.44
CA GLY A 4 -33.87 1.64 -2.27
C GLY A 4 -32.74 2.59 -2.70
N GLU A 5 -33.01 3.89 -2.63
CA GLU A 5 -31.94 4.90 -2.62
C GLU A 5 -31.06 4.64 -1.40
N VAL A 6 -29.87 4.10 -1.64
CA VAL A 6 -28.78 4.11 -0.66
C VAL A 6 -28.40 5.58 -0.51
N HIS A 7 -28.90 6.23 0.54
CA HIS A 7 -28.42 7.54 0.93
C HIS A 7 -26.91 7.43 1.19
N ALA A 8 -26.12 8.01 0.31
CA ALA A 8 -24.72 8.26 0.56
C ALA A 8 -24.65 9.20 1.77
N VAL A 9 -24.40 8.64 2.95
CA VAL A 9 -24.00 9.42 4.13
C VAL A 9 -22.75 10.18 3.68
N GLY A 10 -22.80 11.51 3.72
CA GLY A 10 -21.67 12.35 3.30
C GLY A 10 -20.41 11.89 4.03
N ARG A 11 -19.38 11.52 3.28
CA ARG A 11 -18.11 11.06 3.87
C ARG A 11 -17.49 12.19 4.67
N HIS A 12 -16.89 11.82 5.78
CA HIS A 12 -16.05 12.72 6.56
C HIS A 12 -14.63 12.73 5.98
N ASP A 13 -13.85 13.73 6.36
CA ASP A 13 -12.43 13.79 6.06
C ASP A 13 -11.70 12.58 6.61
N ILE A 14 -10.61 12.18 5.94
CA ILE A 14 -9.74 11.07 6.35
C ILE A 14 -8.50 11.61 7.06
N GLU A 15 -7.99 10.87 8.02
CA GLU A 15 -6.69 11.17 8.63
C GLU A 15 -5.54 10.70 7.75
N VAL A 16 -4.54 11.55 7.52
CA VAL A 16 -3.36 11.21 6.72
C VAL A 16 -2.09 11.35 7.56
N GLY A 17 -1.35 10.25 7.67
CA GLY A 17 -0.04 10.20 8.30
C GLY A 17 1.07 10.15 7.27
N LEU A 18 2.03 11.09 7.37
CA LEU A 18 3.20 11.22 6.49
C LEU A 18 4.50 11.15 7.32
N PRO A 19 4.83 9.98 7.92
CA PRO A 19 5.98 9.89 8.83
C PRO A 19 7.35 9.90 8.14
N GLY A 20 7.40 10.01 6.81
CA GLY A 20 8.63 9.84 6.04
C GLY A 20 9.08 8.38 6.04
N ARG A 21 10.33 8.12 6.44
CA ARG A 21 10.85 6.75 6.53
C ARG A 21 10.62 6.16 7.91
N LEU A 22 9.91 5.03 7.98
CA LEU A 22 9.50 4.38 9.23
C LEU A 22 9.86 2.88 9.21
N GLU A 23 10.42 2.38 10.31
CA GLU A 23 10.68 0.94 10.50
C GLU A 23 9.40 0.12 10.33
N TYR A 24 9.54 -1.04 9.67
CA TYR A 24 8.39 -1.86 9.27
C TYR A 24 7.55 -2.31 10.47
N GLN A 25 8.18 -2.79 11.54
CA GLN A 25 7.45 -3.25 12.73
C GLN A 25 6.73 -2.09 13.43
N ARG A 26 7.34 -0.91 13.46
CA ARG A 26 6.70 0.30 13.99
C ARG A 26 5.49 0.71 13.16
N ALA A 27 5.60 0.65 11.83
CA ALA A 27 4.47 0.90 10.94
C ALA A 27 3.35 -0.13 11.11
N VAL A 28 3.67 -1.40 11.38
CA VAL A 28 2.66 -2.43 11.71
C VAL A 28 1.95 -2.09 13.02
N ALA A 29 2.68 -1.69 14.06
CA ALA A 29 2.09 -1.28 15.34
C ALA A 29 1.13 -0.08 15.18
N TRP A 30 1.51 0.91 14.37
CA TRP A 30 0.62 2.04 14.03
C TRP A 30 -0.64 1.58 13.29
N GLN A 31 -0.51 0.70 12.32
CA GLN A 31 -1.66 0.14 11.62
C GLN A 31 -2.60 -0.61 12.58
N GLU A 32 -2.06 -1.42 13.49
CA GLU A 32 -2.86 -2.16 14.48
C GLU A 32 -3.62 -1.22 15.42
N ALA A 33 -3.01 -0.13 15.88
CA ALA A 33 -3.66 0.91 16.67
C ALA A 33 -4.79 1.61 15.89
N LEU A 34 -4.52 1.99 14.63
CA LEU A 34 -5.51 2.59 13.74
C LEU A 34 -6.68 1.64 13.44
N VAL A 35 -6.41 0.36 13.21
CA VAL A 35 -7.43 -0.67 13.02
C VAL A 35 -8.29 -0.81 14.27
N ALA A 36 -7.69 -0.84 15.46
CA ALA A 36 -8.43 -0.92 16.73
C ALA A 36 -9.32 0.32 16.91
N ARG A 37 -8.79 1.52 16.64
CA ARG A 37 -9.54 2.77 16.70
C ARG A 37 -10.70 2.78 15.69
N ARG A 38 -10.45 2.35 14.45
CA ARG A 38 -11.50 2.27 13.41
C ARG A 38 -12.61 1.28 13.77
N LEU A 39 -12.24 0.14 14.37
CA LEU A 39 -13.20 -0.84 14.88
C LEU A 39 -14.06 -0.31 16.04
N ALA A 40 -13.57 0.68 16.78
CA ALA A 40 -14.30 1.38 17.83
C ALA A 40 -15.15 2.57 17.32
N GLY A 41 -15.27 2.75 15.99
CA GLY A 41 -16.05 3.81 15.37
C GLY A 41 -15.25 5.09 15.06
N GLY A 42 -13.93 5.06 15.19
CA GLY A 42 -13.06 6.18 14.81
C GLY A 42 -12.98 6.39 13.29
N PRO A 43 -12.30 7.44 12.83
CA PRO A 43 -12.19 7.80 11.42
C PRO A 43 -11.38 6.78 10.61
N ASP A 44 -11.54 6.82 9.29
CA ASP A 44 -10.63 6.18 8.34
C ASP A 44 -9.27 6.89 8.36
N ALA A 45 -8.21 6.15 8.04
CA ALA A 45 -6.85 6.69 8.00
C ALA A 45 -6.06 6.17 6.80
N LEU A 46 -5.09 6.98 6.33
CA LEU A 46 -4.13 6.61 5.31
C LEU A 46 -2.71 6.93 5.82
N LEU A 47 -1.83 5.95 5.82
CA LEU A 47 -0.40 6.19 6.02
C LEU A 47 0.30 6.12 4.66
N LEU A 48 1.10 7.15 4.32
CA LEU A 48 1.99 7.17 3.16
C LEU A 48 3.42 7.37 3.66
N LEU A 49 4.31 6.44 3.33
CA LEU A 49 5.65 6.38 3.93
C LEU A 49 6.64 5.59 3.05
N GLU A 50 7.88 5.58 3.47
CA GLU A 50 8.92 4.66 3.00
C GLU A 50 9.37 3.75 4.16
N HIS A 51 9.96 2.59 3.84
CA HIS A 51 10.63 1.74 4.80
C HIS A 51 12.15 1.72 4.59
N PRO A 52 12.94 1.49 5.65
CA PRO A 52 14.26 0.90 5.50
C PRO A 52 14.17 -0.45 4.78
N PRO A 53 15.27 -0.96 4.20
CA PRO A 53 15.26 -2.26 3.52
C PRO A 53 14.67 -3.37 4.40
N VAL A 54 13.64 -4.07 3.90
CA VAL A 54 12.98 -5.19 4.58
C VAL A 54 12.31 -6.13 3.57
N TYR A 55 12.44 -7.44 3.82
CA TYR A 55 11.64 -8.45 3.14
C TYR A 55 10.41 -8.80 3.97
N THR A 56 9.24 -8.86 3.35
CA THR A 56 8.01 -9.25 4.03
C THR A 56 7.42 -10.51 3.42
N LEU A 57 7.05 -11.47 4.26
CA LEU A 57 6.42 -12.72 3.87
C LEU A 57 4.91 -12.61 4.12
N GLY A 58 4.11 -12.59 3.07
CA GLY A 58 2.66 -12.64 3.17
C GLY A 58 2.15 -14.04 3.55
N ARG A 59 0.86 -14.17 3.82
CA ARG A 59 0.24 -15.46 4.22
C ARG A 59 0.38 -16.59 3.20
N GLY A 60 0.55 -16.27 1.93
CA GLY A 60 0.79 -17.25 0.88
C GLY A 60 2.27 -17.50 0.61
N ALA A 61 3.18 -16.89 1.41
CA ALA A 61 4.60 -16.98 1.12
C ALA A 61 5.11 -18.40 1.33
N ASP A 62 5.76 -18.92 0.29
CA ASP A 62 6.60 -20.11 0.35
C ASP A 62 8.06 -19.64 0.54
N GLY A 63 8.76 -20.16 1.55
CA GLY A 63 10.15 -19.82 1.84
C GLY A 63 11.12 -20.05 0.69
N ARG A 64 10.73 -20.84 -0.33
CA ARG A 64 11.49 -21.06 -1.56
C ARG A 64 11.66 -19.81 -2.42
N HIS A 65 10.78 -18.80 -2.26
CA HIS A 65 10.83 -17.57 -3.03
C HIS A 65 11.78 -16.50 -2.45
N LEU A 66 12.41 -16.79 -1.31
CA LEU A 66 13.49 -15.99 -0.74
C LEU A 66 14.82 -16.69 -1.03
N ARG A 67 15.67 -16.12 -1.89
CA ARG A 67 16.97 -16.69 -2.22
C ARG A 67 17.91 -16.55 -1.03
N ARG A 68 18.78 -17.55 -0.80
CA ARG A 68 19.70 -17.59 0.35
C ARG A 68 20.61 -16.36 0.51
N ALA A 69 20.89 -15.64 -0.57
CA ALA A 69 21.70 -14.42 -0.56
C ALA A 69 21.03 -13.22 0.12
N ALA A 70 19.70 -13.25 0.32
CA ALA A 70 18.95 -12.16 0.97
C ALA A 70 19.08 -12.14 2.50
N GLY A 71 19.56 -13.23 3.12
CA GLY A 71 19.42 -13.49 4.55
C GLY A 71 20.53 -12.95 5.47
N GLY A 72 21.41 -12.03 5.02
CA GLY A 72 22.54 -11.60 5.85
C GLY A 72 22.45 -10.21 6.47
N VAL A 73 21.81 -9.26 5.82
CA VAL A 73 21.84 -7.84 6.22
C VAL A 73 20.43 -7.23 6.26
N VAL A 74 19.50 -7.71 5.43
CA VAL A 74 18.14 -7.16 5.35
C VAL A 74 17.16 -8.00 6.18
N PRO A 75 16.43 -7.41 7.11
CA PRO A 75 15.46 -8.14 7.94
C PRO A 75 14.37 -8.84 7.10
N VAL A 76 13.91 -10.00 7.58
CA VAL A 76 12.80 -10.76 7.01
C VAL A 76 11.67 -10.83 8.04
N VAL A 77 10.48 -10.33 7.70
CA VAL A 77 9.34 -10.24 8.61
C VAL A 77 8.14 -11.00 8.06
N ALA A 78 7.61 -11.94 8.83
CA ALA A 78 6.35 -12.59 8.53
C ALA A 78 5.18 -11.62 8.81
N THR A 79 4.20 -11.58 7.89
CA THR A 79 3.11 -10.60 7.94
C THR A 79 1.75 -11.25 7.71
N ARG A 80 0.68 -10.53 8.05
CA ARG A 80 -0.70 -10.99 7.83
C ARG A 80 -1.29 -10.53 6.50
N ARG A 81 -0.56 -9.74 5.68
CA ARG A 81 -1.03 -9.35 4.35
C ARG A 81 -1.22 -10.56 3.42
N GLY A 82 -2.06 -10.41 2.43
CA GLY A 82 -2.14 -11.37 1.34
C GLY A 82 -0.87 -11.37 0.46
N GLY A 83 -0.78 -12.36 -0.41
CA GLY A 83 0.33 -12.50 -1.36
C GLY A 83 1.55 -13.22 -0.80
N GLN A 84 2.61 -13.21 -1.61
CA GLN A 84 3.88 -13.92 -1.42
C GLN A 84 4.94 -13.00 -0.77
N VAL A 85 6.23 -13.30 -1.01
CA VAL A 85 7.34 -12.44 -0.60
C VAL A 85 7.35 -11.14 -1.40
N THR A 86 7.72 -10.04 -0.75
CA THR A 86 8.07 -8.77 -1.41
C THR A 86 9.21 -8.07 -0.67
N TYR A 87 9.76 -7.05 -1.31
CA TYR A 87 10.78 -6.16 -0.77
C TYR A 87 10.20 -4.76 -0.59
N HIS A 88 10.58 -4.11 0.50
CA HIS A 88 10.38 -2.68 0.71
C HIS A 88 11.74 -2.03 1.00
N GLY A 89 11.94 -0.82 0.50
CA GLY A 89 13.16 -0.06 0.70
C GLY A 89 13.02 1.41 0.29
N PRO A 90 14.09 2.19 0.46
CA PRO A 90 14.13 3.60 0.04
C PRO A 90 13.80 3.75 -1.45
N GLY A 91 13.05 4.82 -1.77
CA GLY A 91 12.57 5.04 -3.14
C GLY A 91 11.28 4.27 -3.49
N GLN A 92 10.66 3.60 -2.51
CA GLN A 92 9.37 2.95 -2.68
C GLN A 92 8.31 3.66 -1.83
N LEU A 93 7.28 4.23 -2.47
CA LEU A 93 6.13 4.80 -1.77
C LEU A 93 5.19 3.67 -1.32
N VAL A 94 5.04 3.53 -0.01
CA VAL A 94 4.15 2.55 0.61
C VAL A 94 2.91 3.26 1.15
N GLY A 95 1.74 2.73 0.79
CA GLY A 95 0.44 3.22 1.27
C GLY A 95 -0.29 2.17 2.08
N TYR A 96 -0.71 2.53 3.28
CA TYR A 96 -1.51 1.71 4.19
C TYR A 96 -2.86 2.37 4.47
N PRO A 97 -3.91 2.08 3.67
CA PRO A 97 -5.24 2.56 3.96
C PRO A 97 -5.91 1.70 5.04
N ILE A 98 -6.37 2.34 6.11
CA ILE A 98 -7.13 1.74 7.20
C ILE A 98 -8.57 2.25 7.09
N LEU A 99 -9.40 1.53 6.35
CA LEU A 99 -10.73 1.95 5.93
C LEU A 99 -11.80 0.98 6.42
N GLY A 100 -12.92 1.51 6.87
CA GLY A 100 -14.10 0.71 7.17
C GLY A 100 -14.88 0.39 5.89
N LEU A 101 -14.72 -0.81 5.34
CA LEU A 101 -15.39 -1.21 4.10
C LEU A 101 -16.92 -1.31 4.23
N HIS A 102 -17.46 -1.44 5.43
CA HIS A 102 -18.92 -1.36 5.61
C HIS A 102 -19.49 -0.01 5.19
N ASP A 103 -18.74 1.07 5.44
CA ASP A 103 -19.19 2.43 5.13
C ASP A 103 -18.89 2.82 3.67
N LEU A 104 -18.08 2.01 2.99
CA LEU A 104 -17.72 2.21 1.58
C LEU A 104 -18.45 1.20 0.70
N ARG A 105 -17.91 -0.01 0.67
CA ARG A 105 -18.43 -1.18 0.01
C ARG A 105 -17.79 -2.42 0.62
N PRO A 106 -18.55 -3.36 1.21
CA PRO A 106 -18.01 -4.58 1.81
C PRO A 106 -17.64 -5.64 0.75
N ASP A 107 -16.67 -5.28 -0.09
CA ASP A 107 -16.17 -6.09 -1.20
C ASP A 107 -14.65 -5.90 -1.32
N ILE A 108 -13.89 -6.96 -0.99
CA ILE A 108 -12.43 -6.93 -1.01
C ILE A 108 -11.90 -6.84 -2.46
N ARG A 109 -12.60 -7.42 -3.43
CA ARG A 109 -12.18 -7.34 -4.85
C ARG A 109 -12.35 -5.93 -5.38
N TRP A 110 -13.46 -5.28 -5.03
CA TRP A 110 -13.66 -3.87 -5.31
C TRP A 110 -12.55 -3.02 -4.68
N TYR A 111 -12.24 -3.25 -3.41
CA TYR A 111 -11.20 -2.50 -2.69
C TYR A 111 -9.82 -2.61 -3.38
N VAL A 112 -9.41 -3.83 -3.72
CA VAL A 112 -8.13 -4.04 -4.43
C VAL A 112 -8.14 -3.35 -5.80
N ARG A 113 -9.24 -3.43 -6.55
CA ARG A 113 -9.38 -2.74 -7.84
C ARG A 113 -9.36 -1.22 -7.69
N THR A 114 -9.94 -0.68 -6.62
CA THR A 114 -9.92 0.75 -6.32
C THR A 114 -8.51 1.24 -5.99
N LEU A 115 -7.71 0.43 -5.27
CA LEU A 115 -6.28 0.73 -5.06
C LEU A 115 -5.49 0.71 -6.39
N GLU A 116 -5.78 -0.24 -7.27
CA GLU A 116 -5.18 -0.23 -8.62
C GLU A 116 -5.58 1.01 -9.40
N GLU A 117 -6.84 1.48 -9.30
CA GLU A 117 -7.34 2.69 -9.94
C GLU A 117 -6.58 3.94 -9.46
N VAL A 118 -6.37 4.08 -8.13
CA VAL A 118 -5.55 5.15 -7.56
C VAL A 118 -4.17 5.16 -8.23
N LEU A 119 -3.49 4.02 -8.26
CA LEU A 119 -2.14 3.92 -8.79
C LEU A 119 -2.09 4.17 -10.31
N LEU A 120 -3.05 3.63 -11.06
CA LEU A 120 -3.16 3.86 -12.50
C LEU A 120 -3.39 5.33 -12.82
N GLY A 121 -4.31 5.99 -12.09
CA GLY A 121 -4.57 7.41 -12.28
C GLY A 121 -3.35 8.28 -11.95
N SER A 122 -2.64 7.97 -10.85
CA SER A 122 -1.41 8.68 -10.49
C SER A 122 -0.31 8.52 -11.52
N LEU A 123 -0.15 7.32 -12.09
CA LEU A 123 0.85 7.05 -13.13
C LEU A 123 0.49 7.72 -14.46
N ALA A 124 -0.79 7.76 -14.81
CA ALA A 124 -1.27 8.45 -16.00
C ALA A 124 -0.99 9.97 -15.95
N GLU A 125 -1.11 10.60 -14.78
CA GLU A 125 -0.74 12.02 -14.58
C GLU A 125 0.76 12.27 -14.76
N LEU A 126 1.59 11.25 -14.55
CA LEU A 126 3.02 11.28 -14.82
C LEU A 126 3.38 10.89 -16.27
N GLY A 127 2.40 10.66 -17.13
CA GLY A 127 2.59 10.24 -18.52
C GLY A 127 3.01 8.77 -18.68
N ILE A 128 2.86 7.94 -17.64
CA ILE A 128 3.23 6.52 -17.67
C ILE A 128 2.00 5.68 -18.02
N ASP A 129 2.06 4.98 -19.17
CA ASP A 129 1.01 4.07 -19.63
C ASP A 129 1.10 2.73 -18.89
N ALA A 130 0.32 2.63 -17.81
CA ALA A 130 0.28 1.48 -16.94
C ALA A 130 -1.09 0.79 -16.98
N GLY A 131 -1.10 -0.51 -16.70
CA GLY A 131 -2.32 -1.30 -16.76
C GLY A 131 -2.39 -2.41 -15.72
N ARG A 132 -3.48 -3.17 -15.78
CA ARG A 132 -3.72 -4.38 -14.99
C ARG A 132 -3.34 -5.62 -15.81
N ARG A 133 -2.94 -6.68 -15.10
CA ARG A 133 -2.78 -8.02 -15.73
C ARG A 133 -3.78 -8.99 -15.10
N PRO A 134 -4.59 -9.72 -15.89
CA PRO A 134 -5.56 -10.68 -15.37
C PRO A 134 -4.90 -11.72 -14.45
N GLY A 135 -5.47 -11.92 -13.25
CA GLY A 135 -4.97 -12.88 -12.27
C GLY A 135 -3.74 -12.44 -11.47
N LEU A 136 -3.16 -11.27 -11.78
CA LEU A 136 -1.91 -10.77 -11.18
C LEU A 136 -2.15 -9.40 -10.52
N PRO A 137 -2.60 -9.34 -9.24
CA PRO A 137 -2.86 -8.08 -8.56
C PRO A 137 -1.67 -7.13 -8.56
N GLY A 138 -1.94 -5.83 -8.74
CA GLY A 138 -0.95 -4.77 -8.82
C GLY A 138 -0.98 -4.06 -10.17
N VAL A 139 -0.03 -3.16 -10.39
CA VAL A 139 0.02 -2.31 -11.57
C VAL A 139 1.28 -2.62 -12.39
N TRP A 140 1.14 -2.58 -13.71
CA TRP A 140 2.13 -3.07 -14.67
C TRP A 140 2.34 -2.07 -15.81
N VAL A 141 3.58 -1.94 -16.26
CA VAL A 141 3.95 -1.26 -17.51
C VAL A 141 4.44 -2.34 -18.48
N GLY A 142 3.59 -2.70 -19.42
CA GLY A 142 3.79 -3.88 -20.25
C GLY A 142 3.90 -5.16 -19.39
N GLU A 143 5.08 -5.79 -19.40
CA GLU A 143 5.35 -7.00 -18.61
C GLU A 143 6.08 -6.74 -17.29
N ARG A 144 6.41 -5.49 -17.00
CA ARG A 144 7.15 -5.09 -15.80
C ARG A 144 6.20 -4.60 -14.71
N LYS A 145 6.39 -5.05 -13.48
CA LYS A 145 5.55 -4.65 -12.36
C LYS A 145 6.08 -3.37 -11.73
N ILE A 146 5.25 -2.32 -11.69
CA ILE A 146 5.60 -1.03 -11.10
C ILE A 146 5.05 -0.88 -9.67
N ALA A 147 3.90 -1.51 -9.37
CA ALA A 147 3.33 -1.47 -8.03
C ALA A 147 2.78 -2.83 -7.60
N SER A 148 2.97 -3.15 -6.33
CA SER A 148 2.48 -4.35 -5.67
C SER A 148 1.32 -4.02 -4.75
N ILE A 149 0.34 -4.93 -4.62
CA ILE A 149 -0.78 -4.80 -3.69
C ILE A 149 -0.83 -6.05 -2.83
N GLY A 150 -0.88 -5.85 -1.51
CA GLY A 150 -1.00 -6.92 -0.54
C GLY A 150 -1.77 -6.42 0.67
N VAL A 151 -3.06 -6.74 0.75
CA VAL A 151 -3.99 -6.25 1.77
C VAL A 151 -4.34 -7.32 2.79
N ALA A 152 -4.79 -6.89 3.96
CA ALA A 152 -5.51 -7.72 4.91
C ALA A 152 -6.78 -6.99 5.37
N VAL A 153 -7.77 -7.77 5.84
CA VAL A 153 -9.03 -7.23 6.34
C VAL A 153 -9.37 -7.92 7.65
N ARG A 154 -9.76 -7.14 8.65
CA ARG A 154 -10.24 -7.61 9.96
C ARG A 154 -11.59 -6.97 10.25
N ARG A 155 -12.65 -7.78 10.28
CA ARG A 155 -14.03 -7.29 10.53
C ARG A 155 -14.39 -6.10 9.62
N TRP A 156 -14.06 -6.22 8.34
CA TRP A 156 -14.25 -5.20 7.30
C TRP A 156 -13.44 -3.92 7.46
N VAL A 157 -12.46 -3.86 8.35
CA VAL A 157 -11.45 -2.80 8.39
C VAL A 157 -10.19 -3.29 7.67
N THR A 158 -9.71 -2.51 6.72
CA THR A 158 -8.52 -2.79 5.91
C THR A 158 -7.23 -2.43 6.66
N TRP A 159 -6.13 -3.06 6.29
CA TRP A 159 -4.77 -2.72 6.68
C TRP A 159 -3.76 -3.32 5.70
N HIS A 160 -2.47 -2.96 5.82
CA HIS A 160 -1.55 -3.07 4.71
C HIS A 160 -2.09 -2.32 3.49
N GLY A 161 -1.65 -2.62 2.28
CA GLY A 161 -2.13 -1.87 1.12
C GLY A 161 -1.27 -2.06 -0.12
N PHE A 162 -0.57 -1.01 -0.55
CA PHE A 162 0.21 -1.02 -1.78
C PHE A 162 1.65 -0.54 -1.58
N ALA A 163 2.49 -0.85 -2.56
CA ALA A 163 3.85 -0.35 -2.66
C ALA A 163 4.13 0.02 -4.14
N LEU A 164 4.37 1.30 -4.40
CA LEU A 164 4.73 1.86 -5.70
C LEU A 164 6.24 2.08 -5.76
N ASN A 165 6.91 1.45 -6.70
CA ASN A 165 8.32 1.70 -6.96
C ASN A 165 8.48 3.06 -7.65
N VAL A 166 9.17 3.99 -7.00
CA VAL A 166 9.39 5.36 -7.52
C VAL A 166 10.84 5.54 -7.94
N GLY A 167 11.78 5.29 -7.05
CA GLY A 167 13.21 5.44 -7.31
C GLY A 167 13.78 4.39 -8.27
N PRO A 168 14.99 4.63 -8.77
CA PRO A 168 15.64 3.75 -9.76
C PRO A 168 16.21 2.46 -9.17
N ASP A 169 16.47 2.40 -7.86
CA ASP A 169 17.08 1.23 -7.22
C ASP A 169 16.04 0.15 -6.92
N LEU A 170 16.11 -0.93 -7.70
CA LEU A 170 15.27 -2.12 -7.56
C LEU A 170 16.08 -3.38 -7.15
N GLY A 171 17.36 -3.23 -6.83
CA GLY A 171 18.26 -4.34 -6.51
C GLY A 171 17.78 -5.24 -5.35
N GLY A 172 16.98 -4.69 -4.43
CA GLY A 172 16.35 -5.48 -3.38
C GLY A 172 15.44 -6.60 -3.87
N PHE A 173 14.89 -6.50 -5.09
CA PHE A 173 14.06 -7.54 -5.69
C PHE A 173 14.86 -8.72 -6.26
N ASP A 174 16.17 -8.58 -6.50
CA ASP A 174 17.02 -9.65 -7.08
C ASP A 174 17.14 -10.85 -6.14
N ALA A 175 16.97 -10.64 -4.85
CA ALA A 175 17.06 -11.67 -3.83
C ALA A 175 15.77 -12.46 -3.61
N ILE A 176 14.69 -12.14 -4.33
CA ILE A 176 13.41 -12.82 -4.22
C ILE A 176 12.84 -13.20 -5.58
N THR A 177 11.83 -14.08 -5.58
CA THR A 177 10.92 -14.27 -6.72
C THR A 177 9.65 -13.45 -6.44
N PRO A 178 9.53 -12.22 -6.99
CA PRO A 178 8.42 -11.34 -6.63
C PRO A 178 7.07 -11.98 -6.94
N CYS A 179 6.14 -11.93 -5.99
CA CYS A 179 4.82 -12.54 -6.10
C CYS A 179 4.82 -14.06 -6.29
N GLY A 180 5.96 -14.76 -6.14
CA GLY A 180 6.08 -16.19 -6.43
C GLY A 180 5.96 -16.53 -7.92
N ILE A 181 6.14 -15.57 -8.81
CA ILE A 181 6.02 -15.75 -10.26
C ILE A 181 7.41 -15.62 -10.86
N ASP A 182 7.89 -16.71 -11.46
CA ASP A 182 9.19 -16.73 -12.13
C ASP A 182 9.20 -15.77 -13.32
N GLY A 183 10.31 -15.05 -13.48
CA GLY A 183 10.55 -14.15 -14.61
C GLY A 183 9.84 -12.79 -14.51
N VAL A 184 9.13 -12.46 -13.42
CA VAL A 184 8.60 -11.11 -13.22
C VAL A 184 9.74 -10.11 -13.10
N ARG A 185 9.76 -9.14 -14.00
CA ARG A 185 10.66 -7.98 -13.91
C ARG A 185 9.96 -6.84 -13.20
N MET A 186 10.71 -6.15 -12.33
CA MET A 186 10.23 -4.95 -11.68
C MET A 186 10.62 -3.71 -12.49
N THR A 187 9.83 -2.65 -12.39
CA THR A 187 10.17 -1.31 -12.88
C THR A 187 9.78 -0.27 -11.84
N SER A 188 10.09 0.99 -12.09
CA SER A 188 9.79 2.13 -11.23
C SER A 188 9.36 3.34 -12.03
N VAL A 189 8.78 4.34 -11.37
CA VAL A 189 8.41 5.63 -11.99
C VAL A 189 9.62 6.24 -12.69
N ALA A 190 10.79 6.27 -12.04
CA ALA A 190 12.04 6.76 -12.66
C ALA A 190 12.47 5.89 -13.85
N GLY A 191 12.31 4.57 -13.76
CA GLY A 191 12.64 3.64 -14.85
C GLY A 191 11.75 3.80 -16.09
N GLU A 192 10.58 4.39 -15.92
CA GLU A 192 9.61 4.70 -16.99
C GLU A 192 9.69 6.21 -17.43
N GLY A 193 10.70 6.95 -16.97
CA GLY A 193 10.94 8.35 -17.37
C GLY A 193 10.22 9.40 -16.53
N GLY A 194 9.57 9.01 -15.44
CA GLY A 194 8.95 9.93 -14.48
C GLY A 194 9.90 10.36 -13.36
N PRO A 195 9.38 11.07 -12.33
CA PRO A 195 10.16 11.51 -11.17
C PRO A 195 10.82 10.36 -10.41
N GLY A 196 12.02 10.60 -9.86
CA GLY A 196 12.78 9.59 -9.11
C GLY A 196 12.65 9.67 -7.59
N SER A 197 11.92 10.65 -7.07
CA SER A 197 11.76 10.91 -5.65
C SER A 197 10.33 10.62 -5.18
N VAL A 198 10.20 9.92 -4.06
CA VAL A 198 8.90 9.67 -3.41
C VAL A 198 8.21 11.00 -3.05
N ALA A 199 8.97 12.02 -2.65
CA ALA A 199 8.42 13.33 -2.30
C ALA A 199 7.73 14.03 -3.48
N GLU A 200 8.19 13.80 -4.72
CA GLU A 200 7.57 14.36 -5.93
C GLU A 200 6.29 13.63 -6.33
N VAL A 201 6.21 12.32 -6.07
CA VAL A 201 5.09 11.46 -6.50
C VAL A 201 3.97 11.41 -5.45
N LEU A 202 4.32 11.53 -4.17
CA LEU A 202 3.39 11.36 -3.05
C LEU A 202 2.15 12.28 -3.13
N PRO A 203 2.27 13.60 -3.44
CA PRO A 203 1.09 14.47 -3.51
C PRO A 203 0.07 13.99 -4.53
N GLY A 204 0.50 13.62 -5.74
CA GLY A 204 -0.39 13.11 -6.79
C GLY A 204 -1.06 11.80 -6.40
N VAL A 205 -0.36 10.90 -5.70
CA VAL A 205 -0.95 9.65 -5.18
C VAL A 205 -1.99 9.94 -4.10
N LEU A 206 -1.73 10.89 -3.20
CA LEU A 206 -2.68 11.32 -2.17
C LEU A 206 -3.93 11.92 -2.82
N ASP A 207 -3.78 12.88 -3.72
CA ASP A 207 -4.90 13.54 -4.39
C ASP A 207 -5.75 12.51 -5.16
N ARG A 208 -5.10 11.61 -5.90
CA ARG A 208 -5.79 10.55 -6.62
C ARG A 208 -6.50 9.58 -5.68
N PHE A 209 -5.92 9.26 -4.52
CA PHE A 209 -6.57 8.46 -3.49
C PHE A 209 -7.85 9.13 -2.98
N MET A 210 -7.77 10.42 -2.65
CA MET A 210 -8.92 11.20 -2.16
C MET A 210 -10.06 11.18 -3.17
N VAL A 211 -9.77 11.49 -4.44
CA VAL A 211 -10.76 11.51 -5.53
C VAL A 211 -11.36 10.12 -5.75
N THR A 212 -10.53 9.09 -5.83
CA THR A 212 -10.98 7.73 -6.20
C THR A 212 -11.82 7.09 -5.10
N PHE A 213 -11.48 7.31 -3.83
CA PHE A 213 -12.28 6.84 -2.70
C PHE A 213 -13.40 7.81 -2.32
N GLY A 214 -13.45 9.04 -2.87
CA GLY A 214 -14.49 10.04 -2.66
C GLY A 214 -14.42 10.68 -1.28
N TYR A 215 -13.24 10.92 -0.73
CA TYR A 215 -13.06 11.71 0.48
C TYR A 215 -13.09 13.21 0.14
N PRO A 216 -13.86 14.04 0.86
CA PRO A 216 -13.97 15.48 0.58
C PRO A 216 -12.71 16.25 0.99
N GLY A 217 -12.00 15.78 2.02
CA GLY A 217 -10.80 16.39 2.55
C GLY A 217 -9.99 15.42 3.42
N TRP A 218 -8.87 15.91 3.91
CA TRP A 218 -8.04 15.19 4.86
C TRP A 218 -7.42 16.14 5.90
N TYR A 219 -7.04 15.58 7.03
CA TYR A 219 -6.28 16.29 8.07
C TYR A 219 -5.13 15.41 8.59
N THR A 220 -4.13 16.05 9.15
CA THR A 220 -2.92 15.37 9.61
C THR A 220 -3.22 14.44 10.78
N LEU A 221 -2.82 13.17 10.64
CA LEU A 221 -2.83 12.20 11.72
C LEU A 221 -1.84 12.62 12.82
N SER A 222 -2.33 12.79 14.06
CA SER A 222 -1.44 13.02 15.20
C SER A 222 -0.67 11.74 15.56
N VAL A 223 0.65 11.83 15.60
CA VAL A 223 1.54 10.70 15.92
C VAL A 223 1.28 10.20 17.36
N ASP A 224 0.92 11.08 18.28
CA ASP A 224 0.62 10.73 19.67
C ASP A 224 -0.58 9.77 19.80
N GLN A 225 -1.46 9.75 18.81
CA GLN A 225 -2.63 8.86 18.79
C GLN A 225 -2.30 7.43 18.35
N VAL A 226 -1.13 7.20 17.76
CA VAL A 226 -0.76 5.91 17.15
C VAL A 226 0.60 5.38 17.61
N ALA A 227 1.46 6.24 18.18
CA ALA A 227 2.67 5.78 18.83
C ALA A 227 2.26 5.04 20.12
N PRO A 228 2.54 3.73 20.28
CA PRO A 228 2.43 3.14 21.59
C PRO A 228 3.35 3.95 22.52
N GLU A 229 2.82 4.34 23.69
CA GLU A 229 3.64 4.94 24.74
C GLU A 229 4.93 4.12 24.83
N GLN A 230 6.07 4.82 24.78
CA GLN A 230 7.37 4.16 24.84
C GLN A 230 7.38 3.34 26.13
N CYS A 231 7.33 2.01 25.97
CA CYS A 231 7.64 1.13 27.10
C CYS A 231 9.08 1.44 27.50
N PRO A 232 9.34 1.78 28.78
CA PRO A 232 10.64 2.17 29.27
C PRO A 232 11.70 1.06 29.11
#